data_82b1928df98c9e065289e930c1fadb0a
#
_entry.id   82b1928df98c9e065289e930c1fadb0a
#
_cell.length_a   1.000
_cell.length_b   1.000
_cell.length_c   1.000
_cell.angle_alpha   90.00
_cell.angle_beta   90.00
_cell.angle_gamma   90.00
#
_symmetry.space_group_name_H-M   'P 1'
#
loop_
_entity.id
_entity.type
_entity.pdbx_description
1 polymer ?
#
loop_
_entity_poly.entity_id
_entity_poly.type
_entity_poly.pdbx_seq_one_letter_code
_entity_poly.pdbx_strand_id
1 'polypeptide(L)'
;MKKPDPIFLLIDNYCRSYNKENKKEIYSSWYYIPAFSAIAAVMYWKVGINGFMCSMVAIWGLFLTVAMILNRRMSLAKLRMNYSDFKNGGPLMGVISDDFLSLMADSGSIDNYAKRRLAEKQQEKCGALRWNDLFEIREELLLLKEKDKSLIGKGAAKLQQYNQQDKC
;
A
#
# COMPACT_ATOMS: atom_id res chain seq x y z
N MET A 1 5.95 -14.55 -18.09
CA MET A 1 5.44 -13.49 -17.17
C MET A 1 5.42 -14.07 -15.74
N LYS A 2 6.09 -13.42 -14.77
CA LYS A 2 5.98 -13.84 -13.35
C LYS A 2 4.55 -13.63 -12.89
N LYS A 3 3.89 -14.66 -12.35
CA LYS A 3 2.57 -14.51 -11.69
C LYS A 3 2.68 -13.41 -10.62
N PRO A 4 1.75 -12.45 -10.63
CA PRO A 4 1.76 -11.41 -9.59
C PRO A 4 1.61 -12.06 -8.20
N ASP A 5 2.30 -11.50 -7.23
CA ASP A 5 2.27 -11.97 -5.85
C ASP A 5 0.85 -11.82 -5.27
N PRO A 6 0.22 -12.91 -4.76
CA PRO A 6 -1.16 -12.87 -4.28
C PRO A 6 -1.37 -11.87 -3.12
N ILE A 7 -0.37 -11.68 -2.27
CA ILE A 7 -0.43 -10.72 -1.17
C ILE A 7 -0.51 -9.29 -1.72
N PHE A 8 0.30 -8.96 -2.72
CA PHE A 8 0.28 -7.64 -3.34
C PHE A 8 -1.00 -7.35 -4.11
N LEU A 9 -1.56 -8.36 -4.80
CA LEU A 9 -2.86 -8.21 -5.45
C LEU A 9 -3.96 -7.90 -4.43
N LEU A 10 -3.92 -8.58 -3.30
CA LEU A 10 -4.90 -8.39 -2.23
C LEU A 10 -4.79 -6.99 -1.62
N ILE A 11 -3.57 -6.53 -1.34
CA ILE A 11 -3.31 -5.16 -0.86
C ILE A 11 -3.78 -4.12 -1.89
N ASP A 12 -3.51 -4.31 -3.18
CA ASP A 12 -3.91 -3.36 -4.22
C ASP A 12 -5.44 -3.27 -4.33
N ASN A 13 -6.13 -4.40 -4.28
CA ASN A 13 -7.59 -4.45 -4.28
C ASN A 13 -8.17 -3.75 -3.04
N TYR A 14 -7.61 -4.00 -1.87
CA TYR A 14 -8.01 -3.34 -0.64
C TYR A 14 -7.79 -1.83 -0.72
N CYS A 15 -6.64 -1.37 -1.20
CA CYS A 15 -6.37 0.06 -1.40
C CYS A 15 -7.39 0.71 -2.34
N ARG A 16 -7.79 0.00 -3.41
CA ARG A 16 -8.82 0.50 -4.35
C ARG A 16 -10.19 0.61 -3.69
N SER A 17 -10.60 -0.41 -2.92
CA SER A 17 -11.86 -0.39 -2.18
C SER A 17 -11.88 0.74 -1.16
N TYR A 18 -10.84 0.84 -0.33
CA TYR A 18 -10.66 1.90 0.64
C TYR A 18 -10.77 3.30 0.01
N ASN A 19 -10.05 3.53 -1.08
CA ASN A 19 -10.09 4.83 -1.77
C ASN A 19 -11.47 5.13 -2.39
N LYS A 20 -12.23 4.11 -2.79
CA LYS A 20 -13.58 4.26 -3.32
C LYS A 20 -14.57 4.64 -2.22
N GLU A 21 -14.50 3.96 -1.09
CA GLU A 21 -15.36 4.20 0.08
C GLU A 21 -15.08 5.57 0.70
N ASN A 22 -13.80 5.92 0.86
CA ASN A 22 -13.38 7.19 1.44
C ASN A 22 -13.21 8.32 0.41
N LYS A 23 -13.80 8.18 -0.78
CA LYS A 23 -13.66 9.16 -1.87
C LYS A 23 -14.04 10.58 -1.42
N LYS A 24 -15.09 10.72 -0.64
CA LYS A 24 -15.59 12.00 -0.15
C LYS A 24 -14.57 12.71 0.76
N GLU A 25 -13.94 11.96 1.66
CA GLU A 25 -12.90 12.48 2.56
C GLU A 25 -11.60 12.80 1.83
N ILE A 26 -11.18 11.91 0.90
CA ILE A 26 -9.98 12.11 0.10
C ILE A 26 -10.07 13.42 -0.69
N TYR A 27 -11.23 13.67 -1.31
CA TYR A 27 -11.43 14.86 -2.15
C TYR A 27 -11.98 16.08 -1.38
N SER A 28 -12.23 15.99 -0.08
CA SER A 28 -12.66 17.15 0.71
C SER A 28 -11.68 18.33 0.67
N SER A 29 -10.40 18.05 0.44
CA SER A 29 -9.36 19.09 0.28
C SER A 29 -9.57 20.01 -0.92
N TRP A 30 -10.41 19.65 -1.90
CA TRP A 30 -10.75 20.51 -3.03
C TRP A 30 -11.42 21.83 -2.63
N TYR A 31 -12.04 21.88 -1.45
CA TYR A 31 -12.61 23.13 -0.93
C TYR A 31 -11.57 24.21 -0.63
N TYR A 32 -10.30 23.85 -0.51
CA TYR A 32 -9.23 24.85 -0.32
C TYR A 32 -8.91 25.64 -1.59
N ILE A 33 -9.20 25.11 -2.79
CA ILE A 33 -8.93 25.82 -4.06
C ILE A 33 -9.70 27.14 -4.15
N PRO A 34 -11.06 27.16 -4.00
CA PRO A 34 -11.78 28.42 -4.02
C PRO A 34 -11.38 29.37 -2.89
N ALA A 35 -11.00 28.85 -1.71
CA ALA A 35 -10.51 29.67 -0.61
C ALA A 35 -9.19 30.38 -0.97
N PHE A 36 -8.20 29.67 -1.51
CA PHE A 36 -6.95 30.29 -1.96
C PHE A 36 -7.15 31.26 -3.11
N SER A 37 -8.08 30.95 -4.05
CA SER A 37 -8.42 31.85 -5.14
C SER A 37 -9.07 33.14 -4.63
N ALA A 38 -9.97 33.04 -3.64
CA ALA A 38 -10.59 34.20 -3.02
C ALA A 38 -9.56 35.07 -2.28
N ILE A 39 -8.63 34.46 -1.55
CA ILE A 39 -7.55 35.18 -0.86
C ILE A 39 -6.68 35.93 -1.91
N ALA A 40 -6.29 35.26 -2.99
CA ALA A 40 -5.47 35.90 -4.05
C ALA A 40 -6.23 37.08 -4.69
N ALA A 41 -7.54 36.97 -4.94
CA ALA A 41 -8.37 38.04 -5.49
C ALA A 41 -8.47 39.25 -4.52
N VAL A 42 -8.67 38.99 -3.22
CA VAL A 42 -8.71 40.04 -2.20
C VAL A 42 -7.36 40.77 -2.08
N MET A 43 -6.25 40.01 -2.10
CA MET A 43 -4.88 40.60 -2.08
C MET A 43 -4.65 41.50 -3.29
N TYR A 44 -5.05 41.07 -4.47
CA TYR A 44 -4.95 41.85 -5.69
C TYR A 44 -5.76 43.16 -5.61
N TRP A 45 -7.01 43.07 -5.15
CA TRP A 45 -7.93 44.21 -5.16
C TRP A 45 -7.70 45.20 -4.01
N LYS A 46 -7.47 44.70 -2.80
CA LYS A 46 -7.36 45.56 -1.59
C LYS A 46 -5.95 46.10 -1.33
N VAL A 47 -4.93 45.35 -1.66
CA VAL A 47 -3.54 45.63 -1.29
C VAL A 47 -2.72 46.07 -2.51
N GLY A 48 -3.26 45.95 -3.74
CA GLY A 48 -2.57 46.30 -4.97
C GLY A 48 -1.31 45.46 -5.22
N ILE A 49 -1.26 44.26 -4.70
CA ILE A 49 -0.14 43.34 -4.89
C ILE A 49 -0.06 42.94 -6.35
N ASN A 50 1.16 42.88 -6.89
CA ASN A 50 1.43 42.51 -8.27
C ASN A 50 0.73 41.16 -8.61
N GLY A 51 0.09 41.11 -9.80
CA GLY A 51 -0.61 39.89 -10.28
C GLY A 51 0.28 38.63 -10.30
N PHE A 52 1.59 38.77 -10.44
CA PHE A 52 2.54 37.68 -10.30
C PHE A 52 2.52 37.04 -8.90
N MET A 53 2.51 37.84 -7.83
CA MET A 53 2.45 37.35 -6.46
C MET A 53 1.11 36.65 -6.18
N CYS A 54 0.00 37.16 -6.70
CA CYS A 54 -1.31 36.56 -6.58
C CYS A 54 -1.39 35.20 -7.30
N SER A 55 -0.79 35.11 -8.49
CA SER A 55 -0.71 33.81 -9.21
C SER A 55 0.14 32.77 -8.48
N MET A 56 1.24 33.20 -7.84
CA MET A 56 2.05 32.32 -7.01
C MET A 56 1.26 31.74 -5.82
N VAL A 57 0.48 32.55 -5.11
CA VAL A 57 -0.38 32.09 -4.01
C VAL A 57 -1.39 31.05 -4.51
N ALA A 58 -2.04 31.27 -5.65
CA ALA A 58 -2.98 30.35 -6.25
C ALA A 58 -2.30 29.02 -6.65
N ILE A 59 -1.12 29.08 -7.27
CA ILE A 59 -0.33 27.88 -7.66
C ILE A 59 0.09 27.09 -6.41
N TRP A 60 0.60 27.74 -5.38
CA TRP A 60 0.95 27.08 -4.12
C TRP A 60 -0.26 26.44 -3.44
N GLY A 61 -1.41 27.13 -3.44
CA GLY A 61 -2.67 26.59 -2.93
C GLY A 61 -3.10 25.31 -3.67
N LEU A 62 -3.01 25.32 -5.00
CA LEU A 62 -3.28 24.15 -5.83
C LEU A 62 -2.31 23.01 -5.50
N PHE A 63 -1.01 23.29 -5.41
CA PHE A 63 0.02 22.30 -5.09
C PHE A 63 -0.24 21.66 -3.72
N LEU A 64 -0.51 22.45 -2.68
CA LEU A 64 -0.83 21.95 -1.35
C LEU A 64 -2.09 21.09 -1.34
N THR A 65 -3.13 21.50 -2.08
CA THR A 65 -4.37 20.73 -2.20
C THR A 65 -4.12 19.36 -2.83
N VAL A 66 -3.37 19.31 -3.93
CA VAL A 66 -2.99 18.06 -4.59
C VAL A 66 -2.14 17.18 -3.66
N ALA A 67 -1.17 17.77 -2.96
CA ALA A 67 -0.34 17.05 -1.99
C ALA A 67 -1.18 16.44 -0.85
N MET A 68 -2.16 17.18 -0.33
CA MET A 68 -3.09 16.66 0.70
C MET A 68 -3.93 15.50 0.18
N ILE A 69 -4.48 15.59 -1.04
CA ILE A 69 -5.25 14.51 -1.67
C ILE A 69 -4.39 13.26 -1.83
N LEU A 70 -3.18 13.41 -2.37
CA LEU A 70 -2.25 12.30 -2.57
C LEU A 70 -1.83 11.69 -1.24
N ASN A 71 -1.66 12.51 -0.19
CA ASN A 71 -1.31 12.01 1.12
C ASN A 71 -2.43 11.22 1.80
N ARG A 72 -3.70 11.55 1.56
CA ARG A 72 -4.86 10.81 2.08
C ARG A 72 -5.15 9.52 1.32
N ARG A 73 -4.73 9.41 0.06
CA ARG A 73 -4.94 8.17 -0.73
C ARG A 73 -4.05 7.05 -0.21
N MET A 74 -4.64 5.88 -0.05
CA MET A 74 -3.91 4.65 0.21
C MET A 74 -3.47 4.02 -1.11
N SER A 75 -2.22 3.58 -1.20
CA SER A 75 -1.69 2.88 -2.38
C SER A 75 -0.59 1.91 -2.00
N LEU A 76 -0.48 0.81 -2.74
CA LEU A 76 0.59 -0.17 -2.56
C LEU A 76 1.99 0.46 -2.68
N ALA A 77 2.17 1.39 -3.62
CA ALA A 77 3.45 2.08 -3.80
C ALA A 77 3.86 2.87 -2.55
N LYS A 78 2.91 3.61 -1.95
CA LYS A 78 3.13 4.37 -0.73
C LYS A 78 3.46 3.47 0.46
N LEU A 79 2.73 2.35 0.62
CA LEU A 79 3.00 1.37 1.67
C LEU A 79 4.40 0.75 1.51
N ARG A 80 4.82 0.43 0.28
CA ARG A 80 6.15 -0.11 0.00
C ARG A 80 7.27 0.90 0.25
N MET A 81 7.08 2.16 -0.10
CA MET A 81 8.05 3.23 0.21
C MET A 81 8.25 3.35 1.72
N ASN A 82 7.17 3.43 2.49
CA ASN A 82 7.25 3.51 3.93
C ASN A 82 7.95 2.29 4.55
N TYR A 83 7.74 1.08 3.98
CA TYR A 83 8.44 -0.12 4.43
C TYR A 83 9.95 -0.05 4.16
N SER A 84 10.35 0.44 2.98
CA SER A 84 11.76 0.66 2.66
C SER A 84 12.40 1.68 3.62
N ASP A 85 11.71 2.77 3.90
CA ASP A 85 12.16 3.80 4.84
C ASP A 85 12.28 3.24 6.27
N PHE A 86 11.34 2.36 6.67
CA PHE A 86 11.41 1.67 7.97
C PHE A 86 12.65 0.81 8.09
N LYS A 87 12.99 0.02 7.07
CA LYS A 87 14.24 -0.79 7.05
C LYS A 87 15.49 0.06 7.19
N ASN A 88 15.44 1.30 6.72
CA ASN A 88 16.53 2.28 6.82
C ASN A 88 16.44 3.16 8.08
N GLY A 89 15.60 2.81 9.05
CA GLY A 89 15.38 3.59 10.28
C GLY A 89 14.30 4.67 10.17
N GLY A 90 13.47 4.65 9.13
CA GLY A 90 12.34 5.57 8.92
C GLY A 90 11.11 5.28 9.81
N PRO A 91 10.03 6.04 9.63
CA PRO A 91 8.84 5.95 10.48
C PRO A 91 8.11 4.63 10.35
N LEU A 92 7.51 4.16 11.44
CA LEU A 92 6.68 2.96 11.46
C LEU A 92 5.41 3.16 10.62
N MET A 93 5.02 2.11 9.89
CA MET A 93 3.74 2.08 9.18
C MET A 93 2.57 1.94 10.16
N GLY A 94 1.40 2.41 9.72
CA GLY A 94 0.16 2.30 10.50
C GLY A 94 -0.29 0.86 10.74
N VAL A 95 -1.25 0.72 11.63
CA VAL A 95 -1.88 -0.58 11.96
C VAL A 95 -2.76 -1.05 10.80
N ILE A 96 -2.78 -2.34 10.56
CA ILE A 96 -3.67 -2.98 9.59
C ILE A 96 -5.08 -3.03 10.17
N SER A 97 -6.11 -2.70 9.37
CA SER A 97 -7.50 -2.80 9.80
C SER A 97 -7.96 -4.25 9.92
N ASP A 98 -8.92 -4.50 10.82
CA ASP A 98 -9.52 -5.82 11.00
C ASP A 98 -10.22 -6.33 9.74
N ASP A 99 -10.81 -5.43 8.94
CA ASP A 99 -11.43 -5.78 7.65
C ASP A 99 -10.41 -6.38 6.68
N PHE A 100 -9.20 -5.83 6.63
CA PHE A 100 -8.14 -6.37 5.78
C PHE A 100 -7.61 -7.71 6.30
N LEU A 101 -7.48 -7.86 7.63
CA LEU A 101 -7.07 -9.13 8.25
C LEU A 101 -8.09 -10.24 7.97
N SER A 102 -9.39 -9.94 8.09
CA SER A 102 -10.46 -10.86 7.72
C SER A 102 -10.39 -11.27 6.25
N LEU A 103 -10.21 -10.29 5.36
CA LEU A 103 -10.07 -10.54 3.91
C LEU A 103 -8.84 -11.41 3.59
N MET A 104 -7.75 -11.27 4.34
CA MET A 104 -6.59 -12.15 4.22
C MET A 104 -6.87 -13.56 4.74
N ALA A 105 -7.57 -13.69 5.86
CA ALA A 105 -7.93 -14.97 6.45
C ALA A 105 -8.84 -15.78 5.52
N ASP A 106 -9.81 -15.13 4.88
CA ASP A 106 -10.79 -15.75 3.98
C ASP A 106 -10.22 -16.02 2.57
N SER A 107 -9.12 -15.35 2.21
CA SER A 107 -8.53 -15.51 0.88
C SER A 107 -7.97 -16.92 0.67
N GLY A 108 -8.51 -17.65 -0.32
CA GLY A 108 -7.98 -18.93 -0.77
C GLY A 108 -6.65 -18.84 -1.54
N SER A 109 -6.24 -17.61 -1.93
CA SER A 109 -5.00 -17.38 -2.68
C SER A 109 -3.76 -17.27 -1.79
N ILE A 110 -3.95 -17.12 -0.47
CA ILE A 110 -2.87 -17.04 0.51
C ILE A 110 -2.64 -18.41 1.12
N ASP A 111 -1.37 -18.82 1.16
CA ASP A 111 -0.94 -20.10 1.73
C ASP A 111 -1.29 -20.16 3.23
N ASN A 112 -1.73 -21.34 3.68
CA ASN A 112 -2.04 -21.61 5.10
C ASN A 112 -0.83 -21.35 6.02
N TYR A 113 0.38 -21.58 5.54
CA TYR A 113 1.59 -21.24 6.27
C TYR A 113 1.70 -19.72 6.53
N ALA A 114 1.41 -18.91 5.51
CA ALA A 114 1.41 -17.45 5.66
C ALA A 114 0.36 -16.97 6.66
N LYS A 115 -0.85 -17.56 6.62
CA LYS A 115 -1.93 -17.26 7.58
C LYS A 115 -1.52 -17.60 9.02
N ARG A 116 -0.88 -18.75 9.21
CA ARG A 116 -0.38 -19.18 10.52
C ARG A 116 0.68 -18.24 11.06
N ARG A 117 1.67 -17.84 10.24
CA ARG A 117 2.71 -16.89 10.65
C ARG A 117 2.14 -15.50 10.98
N LEU A 118 1.09 -15.06 10.26
CA LEU A 118 0.37 -13.83 10.61
C LEU A 118 -0.31 -13.92 11.96
N ALA A 119 -0.98 -15.05 12.24
CA ALA A 119 -1.64 -15.28 13.53
C ALA A 119 -0.64 -15.34 14.69
N GLU A 120 0.50 -16.01 14.52
CA GLU A 120 1.58 -16.04 15.51
C GLU A 120 2.10 -14.63 15.80
N LYS A 121 2.38 -13.83 14.75
CA LYS A 121 2.87 -12.46 14.90
C LYS A 121 1.83 -11.51 15.52
N GLN A 122 0.55 -11.76 15.24
CA GLN A 122 -0.57 -11.03 15.88
C GLN A 122 -0.61 -11.30 17.40
N GLN A 123 -0.41 -12.54 17.81
CA GLN A 123 -0.34 -12.90 19.24
C GLN A 123 0.88 -12.27 19.92
N GLU A 124 2.07 -12.32 19.28
CA GLU A 124 3.28 -11.69 19.80
C GLU A 124 3.12 -10.18 20.02
N LYS A 125 2.35 -9.51 19.18
CA LYS A 125 2.13 -8.05 19.22
C LYS A 125 0.81 -7.63 19.88
N CYS A 126 0.23 -8.48 20.72
CA CYS A 126 -1.02 -8.18 21.46
C CYS A 126 -2.18 -7.73 20.56
N GLY A 127 -2.29 -8.32 19.38
CA GLY A 127 -3.40 -8.09 18.45
C GLY A 127 -3.20 -6.99 17.39
N ALA A 128 -2.20 -6.13 17.53
CA ALA A 128 -2.00 -5.00 16.61
C ALA A 128 -0.92 -5.29 15.55
N LEU A 129 -1.31 -5.88 14.42
CA LEU A 129 -0.42 -6.03 13.27
C LEU A 129 -0.24 -4.71 12.51
N ARG A 130 0.97 -4.48 12.01
CA ARG A 130 1.31 -3.33 11.18
C ARG A 130 1.68 -3.77 9.77
N TRP A 131 1.61 -2.85 8.82
CA TRP A 131 1.99 -3.12 7.43
C TRP A 131 3.42 -3.64 7.30
N ASN A 132 4.34 -3.18 8.15
CA ASN A 132 5.71 -3.70 8.23
C ASN A 132 5.75 -5.21 8.50
N ASP A 133 4.94 -5.67 9.44
CA ASP A 133 4.89 -7.08 9.83
C ASP A 133 4.46 -7.96 8.66
N LEU A 134 3.49 -7.48 7.86
CA LEU A 134 3.02 -8.16 6.67
C LEU A 134 4.11 -8.25 5.59
N PHE A 135 4.85 -7.16 5.36
CA PHE A 135 5.94 -7.15 4.38
C PHE A 135 7.13 -8.04 4.82
N GLU A 136 7.45 -8.07 6.12
CA GLU A 136 8.47 -8.98 6.67
C GLU A 136 8.10 -10.44 6.46
N ILE A 137 6.86 -10.84 6.81
CA ILE A 137 6.36 -12.20 6.59
C ILE A 137 6.40 -12.55 5.11
N ARG A 138 6.03 -11.62 4.23
CA ARG A 138 6.12 -11.83 2.79
C ARG A 138 7.55 -12.08 2.33
N GLU A 139 8.53 -11.34 2.81
CA GLU A 139 9.95 -11.56 2.48
C GLU A 139 10.44 -12.91 2.99
N GLU A 140 10.09 -13.28 4.23
CA GLU A 140 10.38 -14.59 4.80
C GLU A 140 9.84 -15.73 3.93
N LEU A 141 8.58 -15.61 3.47
CA LEU A 141 7.96 -16.58 2.57
C LEU A 141 8.65 -16.70 1.21
N LEU A 142 9.12 -15.60 0.66
CA LEU A 142 9.88 -15.62 -0.60
C LEU A 142 11.21 -16.33 -0.43
N LEU A 143 11.93 -16.07 0.66
CA LEU A 143 13.20 -16.74 0.97
C LEU A 143 13.01 -18.23 1.19
N LEU A 144 11.94 -18.66 1.86
CA LEU A 144 11.60 -20.08 2.02
C LEU A 144 11.32 -20.75 0.68
N LYS A 145 10.52 -20.11 -0.18
CA LYS A 145 10.23 -20.63 -1.53
C LYS A 145 11.49 -20.72 -2.42
N GLU A 146 12.43 -19.82 -2.26
CA GLU A 146 13.72 -19.90 -2.97
C GLU A 146 14.59 -21.02 -2.43
N LYS A 147 14.62 -21.22 -1.09
CA LYS A 147 15.29 -22.35 -0.45
C LYS A 147 14.72 -23.69 -0.92
N ASP A 148 13.39 -23.84 -0.90
CA ASP A 148 12.73 -25.05 -1.37
C ASP A 148 13.04 -25.35 -2.84
N LYS A 149 13.07 -24.33 -3.70
CA LYS A 149 13.48 -24.48 -5.10
C LYS A 149 14.93 -24.93 -5.25
N SER A 150 15.83 -24.48 -4.38
CA SER A 150 17.24 -24.90 -4.41
C SER A 150 17.45 -26.32 -3.90
N LEU A 151 16.54 -26.79 -3.01
CA LEU A 151 16.55 -28.15 -2.43
C LEU A 151 15.90 -29.17 -3.38
N ILE A 152 15.03 -28.75 -4.32
CA ILE A 152 14.49 -29.63 -5.37
C ILE A 152 15.60 -29.85 -6.39
N GLY A 153 16.45 -30.85 -6.11
CA GLY A 153 17.52 -31.25 -7.00
C GLY A 153 16.97 -31.66 -8.38
N LYS A 154 17.84 -31.58 -9.41
CA LYS A 154 17.50 -31.92 -10.82
C LYS A 154 16.79 -33.28 -10.99
N GLY A 155 16.97 -34.23 -10.07
CA GLY A 155 16.30 -35.52 -10.04
C GLY A 155 14.82 -35.45 -9.66
N ALA A 156 14.46 -34.66 -8.65
CA ALA A 156 13.06 -34.49 -8.24
C ALA A 156 12.27 -33.69 -9.29
N ALA A 157 12.88 -32.72 -9.97
CA ALA A 157 12.27 -32.02 -11.08
C ALA A 157 11.94 -32.95 -12.27
N LYS A 158 12.81 -33.94 -12.55
CA LYS A 158 12.53 -34.98 -13.57
C LYS A 158 11.38 -35.88 -13.16
N LEU A 159 11.28 -36.28 -11.90
CA LEU A 159 10.16 -37.11 -11.40
C LEU A 159 8.82 -36.39 -11.47
N GLN A 160 8.79 -35.07 -11.25
CA GLN A 160 7.57 -34.28 -11.43
C GLN A 160 7.10 -34.19 -12.89
N GLN A 161 8.02 -34.22 -13.87
CA GLN A 161 7.64 -34.28 -15.30
C GLN A 161 6.91 -35.56 -15.66
N TYR A 162 7.28 -36.71 -15.07
CA TYR A 162 6.58 -37.97 -15.30
C TYR A 162 5.15 -37.97 -14.73
N ASN A 163 4.93 -37.36 -13.57
CA ASN A 163 3.57 -37.22 -13.00
C ASN A 163 2.63 -36.29 -13.79
N GLN A 164 3.17 -35.46 -14.68
CA GLN A 164 2.37 -34.57 -15.55
C GLN A 164 2.04 -35.24 -16.89
N GLN A 165 2.82 -36.21 -17.32
CA GLN A 165 2.56 -36.96 -18.58
C GLN A 165 1.45 -38.01 -18.45
N ASP A 166 1.20 -38.51 -17.24
CA ASP A 166 0.12 -39.49 -16.98
C ASP A 166 -1.27 -38.85 -16.80
N LYS A 167 -1.41 -37.54 -16.97
CA LYS A 167 -2.67 -36.78 -16.83
C LYS A 167 -3.22 -36.23 -18.15
N CYS A 168 -2.72 -36.72 -19.30
CA CYS A 168 -3.28 -36.43 -20.63
C CYS A 168 -4.07 -37.62 -21.18
#